data_872a229812cdfb10b7ea1b7e1d83f41d
#
_entry.id   872a229812cdfb10b7ea1b7e1d83f41d
#
_cell.length_a   1.000
_cell.length_b   1.000
_cell.length_c   1.000
_cell.angle_alpha   90.00
_cell.angle_beta   90.00
_cell.angle_gamma   90.00
#
_symmetry.space_group_name_H-M   'P 1'
#
loop_
_entity.id
_entity.type
_entity.pdbx_description
1 polymer ?
#
loop_
_entity_poly.entity_id
_entity_poly.type
_entity_poly.pdbx_seq_one_letter_code
_entity_poly.pdbx_strand_id
1 'polypeptide(L)'
;MRFNLNLKKKIQMFCLLLICLVILILQSDIPNLKALSMDTHKSEMVIEELRLKVPADGKAAWLSAEKEIWEPWLSSQDGFLGRQLLWDKEKEEALILVNWKSKKLWKSIPMSEVNSIQQKFEDNVKSALNVGENPFELIYEGELDKQR
;
A
#
# COMPACT_ATOMS: atom_id res chain seq x y z
N MET A 1 50.45 51.36 40.60
CA MET A 1 50.42 50.48 39.44
C MET A 1 48.99 50.55 38.81
N ARG A 2 48.84 51.42 37.81
CA ARG A 2 47.52 51.58 37.12
C ARG A 2 47.44 50.55 36.02
N PHE A 3 46.84 49.44 36.30
CA PHE A 3 46.57 48.44 35.28
C PHE A 3 45.46 48.96 34.32
N ASN A 4 45.86 49.01 33.07
CA ASN A 4 45.16 49.68 31.98
C ASN A 4 43.70 49.16 31.81
N LEU A 5 42.73 49.94 32.27
CA LEU A 5 41.31 49.66 32.25
C LEU A 5 40.80 49.37 30.81
N ASN A 6 41.48 49.93 29.82
CA ASN A 6 41.19 49.72 28.40
C ASN A 6 41.60 48.31 27.89
N LEU A 7 42.61 47.71 28.48
CA LEU A 7 43.05 46.37 28.10
C LEU A 7 42.05 45.30 28.58
N LYS A 8 41.51 45.46 29.81
CA LYS A 8 40.48 44.55 30.35
C LYS A 8 39.20 44.63 29.53
N LYS A 9 38.77 45.82 29.12
CA LYS A 9 37.57 45.97 28.26
C LYS A 9 37.78 45.33 26.87
N LYS A 10 38.96 45.47 26.28
CA LYS A 10 39.28 44.83 24.98
C LYS A 10 39.32 43.32 25.08
N ILE A 11 39.87 42.75 26.15
CA ILE A 11 39.88 41.29 26.38
C ILE A 11 38.46 40.77 26.59
N GLN A 12 37.65 41.50 27.38
CA GLN A 12 36.26 41.10 27.65
C GLN A 12 35.41 41.16 26.37
N MET A 13 35.61 42.14 25.51
CA MET A 13 34.93 42.27 24.25
C MET A 13 35.34 41.18 23.25
N PHE A 14 36.64 40.80 23.27
CA PHE A 14 37.13 39.70 22.43
C PHE A 14 36.63 38.35 22.87
N CYS A 15 36.52 38.09 24.18
CA CYS A 15 35.91 36.88 24.70
C CYS A 15 34.40 36.77 24.36
N LEU A 16 33.67 37.87 24.44
CA LEU A 16 32.24 37.91 24.02
C LEU A 16 32.06 37.62 22.53
N LEU A 17 32.92 38.17 21.68
CA LEU A 17 32.89 37.88 20.23
C LEU A 17 33.23 36.42 19.92
N LEU A 18 34.21 35.83 20.62
CA LEU A 18 34.54 34.42 20.47
C LEU A 18 33.36 33.50 20.92
N ILE A 19 32.68 33.82 22.02
CA ILE A 19 31.54 33.07 22.50
C ILE A 19 30.38 33.15 21.50
N CYS A 20 30.10 34.33 20.94
CA CYS A 20 29.10 34.50 19.91
C CYS A 20 29.42 33.71 18.64
N LEU A 21 30.72 33.67 18.23
CA LEU A 21 31.17 32.91 17.06
C LEU A 21 30.99 31.39 17.28
N VAL A 22 31.31 30.89 18.48
CA VAL A 22 31.13 29.48 18.85
C VAL A 22 29.65 29.09 18.85
N ILE A 23 28.77 29.97 19.36
CA ILE A 23 27.34 29.76 19.35
C ILE A 23 26.78 29.71 17.89
N LEU A 24 27.28 30.58 17.00
CA LEU A 24 26.90 30.59 15.60
C LEU A 24 27.36 29.31 14.86
N ILE A 25 28.54 28.79 15.19
CA ILE A 25 29.06 27.55 14.60
C ILE A 25 28.28 26.33 15.11
N LEU A 26 27.85 26.32 16.40
CA LEU A 26 27.06 25.27 16.98
C LEU A 26 25.60 25.24 16.46
N GLN A 27 25.14 26.36 15.87
CA GLN A 27 23.81 26.42 15.25
C GLN A 27 23.79 25.96 13.79
N SER A 28 24.94 25.87 13.14
CA SER A 28 25.04 25.45 11.73
C SER A 28 25.04 23.93 11.53
N ASP A 29 25.25 23.14 12.60
CA ASP A 29 25.28 21.69 12.54
C ASP A 29 24.03 20.99 13.13
N ILE A 30 22.95 21.71 13.34
CA ILE A 30 21.66 21.06 13.60
C ILE A 30 21.10 20.65 12.23
N PRO A 31 21.25 19.40 11.81
CA PRO A 31 20.57 18.94 10.61
C PRO A 31 19.09 19.23 10.84
N ASN A 32 18.50 19.87 9.87
CA ASN A 32 17.13 20.35 9.85
C ASN A 32 16.18 19.25 10.38
N LEU A 33 15.79 19.33 11.66
CA LEU A 33 14.91 18.36 12.33
C LEU A 33 13.53 18.35 11.69
N LYS A 34 13.27 19.22 10.71
CA LYS A 34 12.11 19.19 9.82
C LYS A 34 12.19 18.12 8.73
N ALA A 35 13.35 17.50 8.50
CA ALA A 35 13.47 16.39 7.53
C ALA A 35 13.18 15.03 8.17
N LEU A 36 12.97 14.98 9.51
CA LEU A 36 12.42 13.81 10.19
C LEU A 36 10.93 14.01 10.57
N SER A 37 10.20 14.78 9.79
CA SER A 37 8.84 14.42 9.53
C SER A 37 8.95 13.06 8.81
N MET A 38 9.07 12.00 9.60
CA MET A 38 8.65 10.69 9.15
C MET A 38 7.28 10.96 8.57
N ASP A 39 7.25 10.91 7.25
CA ASP A 39 6.03 10.70 6.51
C ASP A 39 5.47 9.40 7.08
N THR A 40 4.77 9.50 8.21
CA THR A 40 3.84 8.52 8.67
C THR A 40 2.65 8.62 7.70
N HIS A 41 2.91 8.50 6.42
CA HIS A 41 2.06 7.80 5.54
C HIS A 41 2.05 6.38 6.11
N LYS A 42 1.29 6.20 7.18
CA LYS A 42 0.72 4.92 7.55
C LYS A 42 0.23 4.40 6.21
N SER A 43 1.00 3.48 5.62
CA SER A 43 0.63 2.81 4.39
C SER A 43 -0.70 2.17 4.71
N GLU A 44 -1.77 2.87 4.36
CA GLU A 44 -3.11 2.42 4.69
C GLU A 44 -3.37 1.22 3.82
N MET A 45 -3.11 0.06 4.45
CA MET A 45 -3.44 -1.21 3.86
C MET A 45 -4.92 -1.17 3.55
N VAL A 46 -5.25 -1.40 2.29
CA VAL A 46 -6.61 -1.44 1.79
C VAL A 46 -6.96 -2.86 1.41
N ILE A 47 -8.22 -3.21 1.57
CA ILE A 47 -8.75 -4.51 1.19
C ILE A 47 -9.75 -4.28 0.05
N GLU A 48 -9.47 -4.87 -1.10
CA GLU A 48 -10.44 -4.98 -2.18
C GLU A 48 -11.42 -6.10 -1.86
N GLU A 49 -12.71 -5.81 -1.92
CA GLU A 49 -13.78 -6.77 -1.73
C GLU A 49 -14.50 -7.02 -3.06
N LEU A 50 -14.57 -8.27 -3.47
CA LEU A 50 -15.34 -8.70 -4.62
C LEU A 50 -16.34 -9.77 -4.18
N ARG A 51 -17.57 -9.67 -4.66
CA ARG A 51 -18.60 -10.71 -4.48
C ARG A 51 -19.09 -11.17 -5.84
N LEU A 52 -19.12 -12.47 -6.01
CA LEU A 52 -19.59 -13.11 -7.23
C LEU A 52 -20.71 -14.09 -6.91
N LYS A 53 -21.64 -14.22 -7.83
CA LYS A 53 -22.57 -15.35 -7.82
C LYS A 53 -21.81 -16.58 -8.30
N VAL A 54 -21.71 -17.60 -7.43
CA VAL A 54 -21.00 -18.85 -7.72
C VAL A 54 -21.88 -20.02 -7.33
N PRO A 55 -22.65 -20.58 -8.28
CA PRO A 55 -23.48 -21.75 -8.05
C PRO A 55 -22.67 -22.94 -7.52
N ALA A 56 -23.30 -23.79 -6.72
CA ALA A 56 -22.63 -24.91 -6.06
C ALA A 56 -21.95 -25.87 -7.06
N ASP A 57 -22.56 -26.10 -8.21
CA ASP A 57 -22.01 -26.94 -9.28
C ASP A 57 -20.87 -26.30 -10.03
N GLY A 58 -20.77 -24.97 -10.07
CA GLY A 58 -19.67 -24.19 -10.65
C GLY A 58 -18.51 -23.94 -9.70
N LYS A 59 -18.67 -24.16 -8.40
CA LYS A 59 -17.68 -23.81 -7.36
C LYS A 59 -16.29 -24.40 -7.61
N ALA A 60 -16.22 -25.65 -8.04
CA ALA A 60 -14.92 -26.31 -8.28
C ALA A 60 -14.16 -25.64 -9.45
N ALA A 61 -14.86 -25.33 -10.53
CA ALA A 61 -14.29 -24.64 -11.68
C ALA A 61 -13.85 -23.21 -11.32
N TRP A 62 -14.67 -22.47 -10.56
CA TRP A 62 -14.30 -21.15 -10.02
C TRP A 62 -13.00 -21.22 -9.20
N LEU A 63 -12.91 -22.11 -8.21
CA LEU A 63 -11.71 -22.24 -7.35
C LEU A 63 -10.46 -22.64 -8.14
N SER A 64 -10.59 -23.50 -9.16
CA SER A 64 -9.47 -23.88 -10.03
C SER A 64 -8.98 -22.70 -10.83
N ALA A 65 -9.90 -21.98 -11.50
CA ALA A 65 -9.59 -20.81 -12.29
C ALA A 65 -8.96 -19.68 -11.45
N GLU A 66 -9.46 -19.45 -10.23
CA GLU A 66 -8.87 -18.51 -9.28
C GLU A 66 -7.40 -18.84 -8.98
N LYS A 67 -7.11 -20.10 -8.70
CA LYS A 67 -5.76 -20.56 -8.38
C LYS A 67 -4.80 -20.58 -9.59
N GLU A 68 -5.31 -20.91 -10.74
CA GLU A 68 -4.48 -21.09 -11.94
C GLU A 68 -4.22 -19.77 -12.67
N ILE A 69 -5.18 -18.85 -12.63
CA ILE A 69 -5.15 -17.61 -13.42
C ILE A 69 -4.88 -16.39 -12.54
N TRP A 70 -5.74 -16.12 -11.55
CA TRP A 70 -5.64 -14.91 -10.75
C TRP A 70 -4.49 -14.94 -9.74
N GLU A 71 -4.26 -16.06 -9.05
CA GLU A 71 -3.28 -16.12 -7.96
C GLU A 71 -1.83 -15.88 -8.43
N PRO A 72 -1.32 -16.50 -9.52
CA PRO A 72 0.03 -16.23 -10.00
C PRO A 72 0.21 -14.77 -10.43
N TRP A 73 -0.79 -14.21 -11.10
CA TRP A 73 -0.72 -12.84 -11.57
C TRP A 73 -0.78 -11.84 -10.41
N LEU A 74 -1.72 -11.99 -9.47
CA LEU A 74 -1.80 -11.15 -8.28
C LEU A 74 -0.51 -11.20 -7.47
N SER A 75 0.09 -12.39 -7.31
CA SER A 75 1.35 -12.57 -6.58
C SER A 75 2.54 -11.85 -7.21
N SER A 76 2.45 -11.50 -8.48
CA SER A 76 3.47 -10.72 -9.20
C SER A 76 3.26 -9.21 -9.11
N GLN A 77 2.14 -8.75 -8.56
CA GLN A 77 1.82 -7.32 -8.50
C GLN A 77 2.47 -6.62 -7.32
N ASP A 78 2.98 -5.41 -7.57
CA ASP A 78 3.54 -4.56 -6.53
C ASP A 78 2.49 -4.21 -5.49
N GLY A 79 2.79 -4.49 -4.23
CA GLY A 79 1.90 -4.19 -3.11
C GLY A 79 0.85 -5.25 -2.80
N PHE A 80 0.79 -6.34 -3.54
CA PHE A 80 -0.04 -7.49 -3.15
C PHE A 80 0.47 -8.10 -1.83
N LEU A 81 -0.44 -8.32 -0.88
CA LEU A 81 -0.12 -8.90 0.43
C LEU A 81 -0.76 -10.27 0.66
N GLY A 82 -1.61 -10.68 -0.23
CA GLY A 82 -2.34 -11.95 -0.13
C GLY A 82 -3.84 -11.78 -0.31
N ARG A 83 -4.54 -12.89 -0.42
CA ARG A 83 -5.99 -12.89 -0.59
C ARG A 83 -6.67 -14.01 0.18
N GLN A 84 -7.97 -13.89 0.34
CA GLN A 84 -8.85 -14.91 0.90
C GLN A 84 -9.98 -15.18 -0.08
N LEU A 85 -10.25 -16.45 -0.31
CA LEU A 85 -11.40 -16.92 -1.08
C LEU A 85 -12.36 -17.60 -0.12
N LEU A 86 -13.54 -17.05 0.03
CA LEU A 86 -14.62 -17.54 0.90
C LEU A 86 -15.83 -17.87 0.04
N TRP A 87 -16.64 -18.83 0.45
CA TRP A 87 -17.86 -19.18 -0.26
C TRP A 87 -19.01 -19.40 0.72
N ASP A 88 -20.09 -18.67 0.49
CA ASP A 88 -21.33 -18.79 1.24
C ASP A 88 -22.21 -19.86 0.59
N LYS A 89 -22.39 -20.96 1.29
CA LYS A 89 -23.17 -22.11 0.79
C LYS A 89 -24.65 -21.80 0.63
N GLU A 90 -25.21 -20.94 1.49
CA GLU A 90 -26.62 -20.65 1.48
C GLU A 90 -27.00 -19.67 0.36
N LYS A 91 -26.12 -18.72 0.11
CA LYS A 91 -26.31 -17.71 -0.94
C LYS A 91 -25.76 -18.13 -2.30
N GLU A 92 -24.91 -19.15 -2.31
CA GLU A 92 -24.10 -19.51 -3.49
C GLU A 92 -23.29 -18.29 -4.00
N GLU A 93 -22.61 -17.62 -3.08
CA GLU A 93 -21.81 -16.44 -3.34
C GLU A 93 -20.37 -16.67 -2.91
N ALA A 94 -19.43 -16.24 -3.75
CA ALA A 94 -18.04 -16.11 -3.39
C ALA A 94 -17.77 -14.71 -2.85
N LEU A 95 -16.97 -14.63 -1.78
CA LEU A 95 -16.37 -13.41 -1.28
C LEU A 95 -14.87 -13.52 -1.44
N ILE A 96 -14.29 -12.60 -2.19
CA ILE A 96 -12.86 -12.48 -2.42
C ILE A 96 -12.39 -11.22 -1.70
N LEU A 97 -11.39 -11.35 -0.82
CA LEU A 97 -10.75 -10.25 -0.13
C LEU A 97 -9.29 -10.22 -0.57
N VAL A 98 -8.88 -9.16 -1.27
CA VAL A 98 -7.50 -8.98 -1.70
C VAL A 98 -6.86 -7.88 -0.87
N ASN A 99 -5.76 -8.20 -0.18
CA ASN A 99 -5.05 -7.27 0.68
C ASN A 99 -3.95 -6.56 -0.11
N TRP A 100 -3.95 -5.24 -0.10
CA TRP A 100 -3.00 -4.39 -0.77
C TRP A 100 -2.22 -3.53 0.23
N LYS A 101 -0.92 -3.37 0.01
CA LYS A 101 -0.05 -2.52 0.82
C LYS A 101 -0.50 -1.06 0.84
N SER A 102 -1.07 -0.58 -0.27
CA SER A 102 -1.69 0.74 -0.36
C SER A 102 -2.65 0.83 -1.54
N LYS A 103 -3.66 1.69 -1.43
CA LYS A 103 -4.57 2.02 -2.53
C LYS A 103 -3.83 2.52 -3.77
N LYS A 104 -2.75 3.28 -3.59
CA LYS A 104 -1.94 3.80 -4.68
C LYS A 104 -1.34 2.67 -5.54
N LEU A 105 -0.75 1.65 -4.91
CA LEU A 105 -0.18 0.50 -5.62
C LEU A 105 -1.28 -0.31 -6.32
N TRP A 106 -2.36 -0.60 -5.63
CA TRP A 106 -3.50 -1.30 -6.22
C TRP A 106 -4.04 -0.57 -7.46
N LYS A 107 -4.36 0.73 -7.34
CA LYS A 107 -4.94 1.54 -8.44
C LYS A 107 -3.91 1.91 -9.52
N SER A 108 -2.63 1.60 -9.34
CA SER A 108 -1.62 1.77 -10.40
C SER A 108 -1.59 0.62 -11.40
N ILE A 109 -2.27 -0.49 -11.14
CA ILE A 109 -2.36 -1.62 -12.05
C ILE A 109 -3.19 -1.21 -13.28
N PRO A 110 -2.64 -1.36 -14.50
CA PRO A 110 -3.37 -0.98 -15.71
C PRO A 110 -4.63 -1.85 -15.92
N MET A 111 -5.78 -1.24 -16.16
CA MET A 111 -7.03 -1.97 -16.43
C MET A 111 -6.92 -2.91 -17.63
N SER A 112 -6.06 -2.62 -18.59
CA SER A 112 -5.80 -3.51 -19.72
C SER A 112 -5.19 -4.84 -19.29
N GLU A 113 -4.35 -4.85 -18.26
CA GLU A 113 -3.79 -6.08 -17.68
C GLU A 113 -4.87 -6.85 -16.92
N VAL A 114 -5.63 -6.16 -16.07
CA VAL A 114 -6.77 -6.74 -15.34
C VAL A 114 -7.75 -7.42 -16.31
N ASN A 115 -8.15 -6.72 -17.38
CA ASN A 115 -9.06 -7.24 -18.39
C ASN A 115 -8.47 -8.46 -19.14
N SER A 116 -7.15 -8.46 -19.40
CA SER A 116 -6.49 -9.61 -20.03
C SER A 116 -6.53 -10.86 -19.14
N ILE A 117 -6.34 -10.69 -17.83
CA ILE A 117 -6.42 -11.80 -16.86
C ILE A 117 -7.86 -12.27 -16.69
N GLN A 118 -8.80 -11.33 -16.60
CA GLN A 118 -10.23 -11.65 -16.54
C GLN A 118 -10.65 -12.50 -17.76
N GLN A 119 -10.23 -12.13 -18.96
CA GLN A 119 -10.55 -12.90 -20.15
C GLN A 119 -10.01 -14.34 -20.08
N LYS A 120 -8.78 -14.53 -19.59
CA LYS A 120 -8.19 -15.85 -19.38
C LYS A 120 -8.97 -16.68 -18.36
N PHE A 121 -9.40 -16.03 -17.27
CA PHE A 121 -10.24 -16.65 -16.25
C PHE A 121 -11.56 -17.13 -16.85
N GLU A 122 -12.25 -16.27 -17.60
CA GLU A 122 -13.51 -16.59 -18.24
C GLU A 122 -13.37 -17.72 -19.26
N ASP A 123 -12.31 -17.72 -20.07
CA ASP A 123 -12.08 -18.78 -21.06
C ASP A 123 -11.77 -20.12 -20.39
N ASN A 124 -11.05 -20.11 -19.26
CA ASN A 124 -10.79 -21.29 -18.45
C ASN A 124 -12.11 -21.87 -17.87
N VAL A 125 -12.92 -21.01 -17.27
CA VAL A 125 -14.23 -21.38 -16.67
C VAL A 125 -15.18 -21.91 -17.73
N LYS A 126 -15.32 -21.21 -18.85
CA LYS A 126 -16.18 -21.63 -19.96
C LYS A 126 -15.80 -23.01 -20.49
N SER A 127 -14.50 -23.25 -20.62
CA SER A 127 -13.97 -24.55 -21.05
C SER A 127 -14.25 -25.65 -20.01
N ALA A 128 -14.00 -25.37 -18.72
CA ALA A 128 -14.16 -26.32 -17.64
C ALA A 128 -15.63 -26.75 -17.45
N LEU A 129 -16.57 -25.82 -17.62
CA LEU A 129 -18.00 -26.03 -17.44
C LEU A 129 -18.74 -26.38 -18.75
N ASN A 130 -18.06 -26.30 -19.89
CA ASN A 130 -18.64 -26.48 -21.23
C ASN A 130 -19.86 -25.55 -21.47
N VAL A 131 -19.69 -24.25 -21.13
CA VAL A 131 -20.69 -23.20 -21.28
C VAL A 131 -20.22 -22.10 -22.24
N GLY A 132 -21.18 -21.37 -22.83
CA GLY A 132 -20.86 -20.30 -23.79
C GLY A 132 -20.47 -18.99 -23.15
N GLU A 133 -20.89 -18.74 -21.91
CA GLU A 133 -20.67 -17.50 -21.19
C GLU A 133 -20.14 -17.78 -19.79
N ASN A 134 -19.48 -16.77 -19.17
CA ASN A 134 -19.05 -16.86 -17.79
C ASN A 134 -20.27 -16.87 -16.85
N PRO A 135 -20.50 -17.94 -16.06
CA PRO A 135 -21.65 -18.02 -15.18
C PRO A 135 -21.47 -17.25 -13.86
N PHE A 136 -20.28 -16.71 -13.59
CA PHE A 136 -19.94 -16.06 -12.33
C PHE A 136 -20.13 -14.55 -12.46
N GLU A 137 -21.31 -14.08 -12.10
CA GLU A 137 -21.64 -12.65 -12.13
C GLU A 137 -20.97 -11.91 -10.97
N LEU A 138 -20.28 -10.80 -11.27
CA LEU A 138 -19.81 -9.87 -10.24
C LEU A 138 -21.02 -9.07 -9.72
N ILE A 139 -21.41 -9.32 -8.46
CA ILE A 139 -22.57 -8.67 -7.81
C ILE A 139 -22.18 -7.49 -6.93
N TYR A 140 -20.91 -7.40 -6.52
CA TYR A 140 -20.39 -6.29 -5.73
C TYR A 140 -18.88 -6.15 -5.89
N GLU A 141 -18.43 -4.92 -5.97
CA GLU A 141 -17.02 -4.52 -5.83
C GLU A 141 -16.92 -3.36 -4.84
N GLY A 142 -15.99 -3.43 -3.92
CA GLY A 142 -15.83 -2.43 -2.89
C GLY A 142 -14.44 -2.36 -2.33
N GLU A 143 -14.27 -1.42 -1.41
CA GLU A 143 -13.01 -1.12 -0.73
C GLU A 143 -13.27 -1.08 0.77
N LEU A 144 -12.44 -1.78 1.53
CA LEU A 144 -12.52 -1.85 2.99
C LEU A 144 -11.23 -1.32 3.60
N ASP A 145 -11.37 -0.47 4.61
CA ASP A 145 -10.27 0.01 5.42
C ASP A 145 -10.11 -0.85 6.67
N LYS A 146 -8.88 -1.29 6.93
CA LYS A 146 -8.60 -2.03 8.16
C LYS A 146 -8.69 -1.08 9.36
N GLN A 147 -9.61 -1.35 10.28
CA GLN A 147 -9.85 -0.50 11.43
C GLN A 147 -8.89 -0.76 12.61
N ARG A 148 -8.40 -1.99 12.80
CA ARG A 148 -7.41 -2.36 13.84
C ARG A 148 -6.80 -3.74 13.57
#